data_92d0fe960e526dded0a1ea9430f5527f
#
_entry.id   92d0fe960e526dded0a1ea9430f5527f
#
_cell.length_a   1.000
_cell.length_b   1.000
_cell.length_c   1.000
_cell.angle_alpha   90.00
_cell.angle_beta   90.00
_cell.angle_gamma   90.00
#
_symmetry.space_group_name_H-M   'P 1'
#
loop_
_entity.id
_entity.type
_entity.pdbx_description
1 polymer ?
#
loop_
_entity_poly.entity_id
_entity_poly.type
_entity_poly.pdbx_seq_one_letter_code
_entity_poly.pdbx_strand_id
1 'polypeptide(L)'
;METIVDASSKYQDSLPISSDAILSLLDDWKISYTRTDHEPLRTVEDSKKVQNQFLSSEKGGGHIKNLYLRDNKKRNILLVTEQDQQIDLKNIHLNLAVGRLSFGSPERLMENLGVRPGAVTPLSMITGVQMEVRLFIDSNLKNCKQIYVHPLVNDRTLGMTVEGLQKFFNKIKVQPTWVDL
;
A
#
# COMPACT_ATOMS: atom_id res chain seq x y z
N MET A 1 26.89 -17.23 -5.48
CA MET A 1 25.88 -16.27 -5.98
C MET A 1 24.94 -15.97 -4.83
N GLU A 2 24.94 -14.75 -4.35
CA GLU A 2 23.92 -14.34 -3.38
C GLU A 2 22.55 -14.39 -4.05
N THR A 3 21.60 -15.10 -3.44
CA THR A 3 20.21 -15.13 -3.92
C THR A 3 19.63 -13.76 -3.69
N ILE A 4 19.32 -13.01 -4.76
CA ILE A 4 18.65 -11.72 -4.65
C ILE A 4 17.23 -11.99 -4.15
N VAL A 5 16.93 -11.55 -2.91
CA VAL A 5 15.61 -11.62 -2.31
C VAL A 5 14.79 -10.44 -2.84
N ASP A 6 13.68 -10.72 -3.50
CA ASP A 6 12.78 -9.71 -4.05
C ASP A 6 11.46 -9.63 -3.26
N ALA A 7 10.52 -8.81 -3.73
CA ALA A 7 9.25 -8.59 -3.06
C ALA A 7 8.15 -9.60 -3.45
N SER A 8 8.49 -10.69 -4.13
CA SER A 8 7.52 -11.71 -4.53
C SER A 8 7.12 -12.65 -3.39
N SER A 9 6.03 -13.38 -3.60
CA SER A 9 5.52 -14.37 -2.65
C SER A 9 6.49 -15.51 -2.37
N LYS A 10 7.46 -15.74 -3.25
CA LYS A 10 8.54 -16.71 -3.03
C LYS A 10 9.31 -16.47 -1.72
N TYR A 11 9.40 -15.21 -1.30
CA TYR A 11 10.13 -14.81 -0.09
C TYR A 11 9.21 -14.32 1.04
N GLN A 12 7.92 -14.60 0.97
CA GLN A 12 6.94 -14.11 1.94
C GLN A 12 7.21 -14.55 3.38
N ASP A 13 7.79 -15.74 3.57
CA ASP A 13 8.06 -16.29 4.90
C ASP A 13 9.18 -15.56 5.64
N SER A 14 9.94 -14.72 4.95
CA SER A 14 10.94 -13.82 5.54
C SER A 14 10.37 -12.49 6.01
N LEU A 15 9.10 -12.21 5.74
CA LEU A 15 8.40 -11.01 6.21
C LEU A 15 7.88 -11.21 7.65
N PRO A 16 7.73 -10.14 8.44
CA PRO A 16 7.10 -10.22 9.76
C PRO A 16 5.70 -10.83 9.73
N ILE A 17 4.94 -10.51 8.67
CA ILE A 17 3.65 -11.10 8.36
C ILE A 17 3.70 -11.52 6.89
N SER A 18 3.46 -12.80 6.62
CA SER A 18 3.45 -13.32 5.26
C SER A 18 2.21 -12.89 4.49
N SER A 19 2.28 -12.94 3.16
CA SER A 19 1.13 -12.70 2.29
C SER A 19 0.00 -13.69 2.59
N ASP A 20 0.31 -14.96 2.79
CA ASP A 20 -0.71 -15.97 3.13
C ASP A 20 -1.35 -15.69 4.50
N ALA A 21 -0.57 -15.21 5.47
CA ALA A 21 -1.10 -14.86 6.79
C ALA A 21 -2.08 -13.69 6.73
N ILE A 22 -1.79 -12.62 5.96
CA ILE A 22 -2.74 -11.49 5.86
C ILE A 22 -4.01 -11.89 5.09
N LEU A 23 -3.91 -12.76 4.08
CA LEU A 23 -5.08 -13.29 3.40
C LEU A 23 -5.97 -14.07 4.37
N SER A 24 -5.39 -14.93 5.22
CA SER A 24 -6.13 -15.64 6.26
C SER A 24 -6.81 -14.70 7.24
N LEU A 25 -6.16 -13.61 7.64
CA LEU A 25 -6.79 -12.61 8.50
C LEU A 25 -7.97 -11.91 7.83
N LEU A 26 -7.87 -11.56 6.54
CA LEU A 26 -8.99 -10.98 5.80
C LEU A 26 -10.18 -11.94 5.76
N ASP A 27 -9.93 -13.23 5.53
CA ASP A 27 -10.97 -14.27 5.53
C ASP A 27 -11.63 -14.41 6.93
N ASP A 28 -10.82 -14.48 7.99
CA ASP A 28 -11.30 -14.56 9.37
C ASP A 28 -12.14 -13.34 9.77
N TRP A 29 -11.75 -12.17 9.29
CA TRP A 29 -12.48 -10.91 9.53
C TRP A 29 -13.67 -10.72 8.59
N LYS A 30 -13.91 -11.65 7.67
CA LYS A 30 -14.98 -11.60 6.68
C LYS A 30 -14.92 -10.32 5.82
N ILE A 31 -13.71 -9.96 5.41
CA ILE A 31 -13.44 -8.87 4.49
C ILE A 31 -13.29 -9.47 3.10
N SER A 32 -14.23 -9.15 2.21
CA SER A 32 -14.22 -9.69 0.84
C SER A 32 -13.15 -9.04 -0.01
N TYR A 33 -12.53 -9.83 -0.88
CA TYR A 33 -11.59 -9.38 -1.88
C TYR A 33 -11.60 -10.31 -3.10
N THR A 34 -11.15 -9.81 -4.23
CA THR A 34 -10.76 -10.64 -5.37
C THR A 34 -9.24 -10.77 -5.37
N ARG A 35 -8.70 -11.89 -5.81
CA ARG A 35 -7.26 -12.13 -5.90
C ARG A 35 -6.85 -12.43 -7.32
N THR A 36 -5.80 -11.80 -7.78
CA THR A 36 -5.14 -12.07 -9.06
C THR A 36 -3.66 -12.30 -8.80
N ASP A 37 -3.14 -13.43 -9.23
CA ASP A 37 -1.71 -13.74 -9.20
C ASP A 37 -1.13 -13.40 -10.58
N HIS A 38 0.05 -12.82 -10.60
CA HIS A 38 0.71 -12.33 -11.81
C HIS A 38 2.24 -12.28 -11.62
N GLU A 39 2.97 -11.95 -12.66
CA GLU A 39 4.40 -11.69 -12.54
C GLU A 39 4.68 -10.54 -11.56
N PRO A 40 5.84 -10.56 -10.87
CA PRO A 40 6.19 -9.51 -9.93
C PRO A 40 6.17 -8.12 -10.57
N LEU A 41 5.40 -7.20 -9.97
CA LEU A 41 5.30 -5.81 -10.42
C LEU A 41 6.26 -4.95 -9.58
N ARG A 42 7.22 -4.29 -10.22
CA ARG A 42 8.24 -3.49 -9.54
C ARG A 42 8.03 -2.00 -9.68
N THR A 43 7.32 -1.58 -10.73
CA THR A 43 7.09 -0.19 -11.08
C THR A 43 5.62 0.06 -11.43
N VAL A 44 5.21 1.33 -11.51
CA VAL A 44 3.88 1.71 -12.00
C VAL A 44 3.68 1.25 -13.45
N GLU A 45 4.73 1.29 -14.28
CA GLU A 45 4.70 0.82 -15.65
C GLU A 45 4.44 -0.68 -15.74
N ASP A 46 5.03 -1.47 -14.84
CA ASP A 46 4.73 -2.91 -14.75
C ASP A 46 3.28 -3.14 -14.34
N SER A 47 2.77 -2.38 -13.38
CA SER A 47 1.37 -2.44 -12.95
C SER A 47 0.42 -2.16 -14.11
N LYS A 48 0.74 -1.21 -14.98
CA LYS A 48 -0.07 -0.89 -16.16
C LYS A 48 -0.18 -2.04 -17.17
N LYS A 49 0.79 -2.94 -17.24
CA LYS A 49 0.76 -4.11 -18.14
C LYS A 49 -0.33 -5.12 -17.76
N VAL A 50 -0.71 -5.20 -16.50
CA VAL A 50 -1.73 -6.14 -15.99
C VAL A 50 -3.08 -5.47 -15.71
N GLN A 51 -3.18 -4.16 -15.86
CA GLN A 51 -4.40 -3.39 -15.52
C GLN A 51 -5.62 -3.73 -16.37
N ASN A 52 -5.44 -4.30 -17.56
CA ASN A 52 -6.55 -4.79 -18.37
C ASN A 52 -7.33 -5.93 -17.70
N GLN A 53 -6.78 -6.56 -16.69
CA GLN A 53 -7.45 -7.58 -15.88
C GLN A 53 -8.35 -6.99 -14.78
N PHE A 54 -8.30 -5.67 -14.57
CA PHE A 54 -8.98 -4.96 -13.49
C PHE A 54 -9.95 -3.92 -14.06
N LEU A 55 -10.82 -3.39 -13.20
CA LEU A 55 -11.66 -2.27 -13.57
C LEU A 55 -10.80 -1.05 -13.96
N SER A 56 -11.10 -0.44 -15.11
CA SER A 56 -10.48 0.83 -15.48
C SER A 56 -10.90 1.94 -14.51
N SER A 57 -10.09 3.00 -14.42
CA SER A 57 -10.39 4.17 -13.59
C SER A 57 -11.75 4.79 -13.96
N GLU A 58 -12.12 4.83 -15.24
CA GLU A 58 -13.41 5.31 -15.72
C GLU A 58 -14.60 4.48 -15.21
N LYS A 59 -14.38 3.19 -14.95
CA LYS A 59 -15.40 2.26 -14.43
C LYS A 59 -15.38 2.15 -12.91
N GLY A 60 -14.53 2.91 -12.23
CA GLY A 60 -14.40 2.95 -10.78
C GLY A 60 -13.26 2.12 -10.21
N GLY A 61 -12.27 1.74 -11.03
CA GLY A 61 -11.05 1.09 -10.57
C GLY A 61 -10.07 2.08 -9.94
N GLY A 62 -9.71 1.87 -8.69
CA GLY A 62 -8.70 2.64 -7.97
C GLY A 62 -7.32 1.99 -8.13
N HIS A 63 -6.54 2.46 -9.11
CA HIS A 63 -5.14 2.07 -9.29
C HIS A 63 -4.26 3.03 -8.50
N ILE A 64 -3.51 2.51 -7.55
CA ILE A 64 -2.80 3.32 -6.56
C ILE A 64 -1.30 3.19 -6.69
N LYS A 65 -0.61 4.23 -6.21
CA LYS A 65 0.80 4.16 -5.82
C LYS A 65 0.92 4.48 -4.33
N ASN A 66 1.91 3.89 -3.72
CA ASN A 66 2.14 3.97 -2.29
C ASN A 66 3.54 4.53 -2.05
N LEU A 67 3.63 5.62 -1.31
CA LEU A 67 4.88 6.30 -1.01
C LEU A 67 5.18 6.15 0.48
N TYR A 68 6.29 5.48 0.79
CA TYR A 68 6.81 5.46 2.15
C TYR A 68 7.77 6.62 2.35
N LEU A 69 7.38 7.55 3.20
CA LEU A 69 8.04 8.82 3.41
C LEU A 69 8.43 9.00 4.88
N ARG A 70 9.40 9.87 5.10
CA ARG A 70 9.81 10.28 6.45
C ARG A 70 9.96 11.79 6.49
N ASP A 71 9.44 12.41 7.55
CA ASP A 71 9.59 13.84 7.74
C ASP A 71 10.88 14.20 8.51
N ASN A 72 11.22 15.49 8.54
CA ASN A 72 12.40 16.00 9.24
C ASN A 72 12.32 15.85 10.76
N LYS A 73 11.15 15.51 11.31
CA LYS A 73 10.94 15.14 12.71
C LYS A 73 11.04 13.62 12.95
N LYS A 74 11.51 12.89 11.92
CA LYS A 74 11.69 11.43 11.93
C LYS A 74 10.39 10.63 12.04
N ARG A 75 9.22 11.21 11.73
CA ARG A 75 7.96 10.50 11.69
C ARG A 75 7.80 9.76 10.38
N ASN A 76 7.33 8.53 10.45
CA ASN A 76 7.11 7.67 9.27
C ASN A 76 5.70 7.88 8.74
N ILE A 77 5.57 7.93 7.41
CA ILE A 77 4.34 8.25 6.71
C ILE A 77 4.17 7.28 5.54
N LEU A 78 2.98 6.72 5.43
CA LEU A 78 2.52 6.04 4.23
C LEU A 78 1.48 6.92 3.55
N LEU A 79 1.77 7.36 2.33
CA LEU A 79 0.87 8.12 1.48
C LEU A 79 0.37 7.21 0.35
N VAL A 80 -0.94 7.04 0.29
CA VAL A 80 -1.64 6.28 -0.75
C VAL A 80 -2.36 7.26 -1.66
N THR A 81 -2.06 7.22 -2.95
CA THR A 81 -2.63 8.13 -3.92
C THR A 81 -2.98 7.41 -5.22
N GLU A 82 -3.82 8.03 -6.04
CA GLU A 82 -4.04 7.56 -7.41
C GLU A 82 -2.69 7.51 -8.15
N GLN A 83 -2.47 6.45 -8.96
CA GLN A 83 -1.14 6.16 -9.52
C GLN A 83 -0.59 7.24 -10.45
N ASP A 84 -1.47 7.95 -11.18
CA ASP A 84 -1.07 9.00 -12.13
C ASP A 84 -1.06 10.40 -11.50
N GLN A 85 -1.47 10.53 -10.23
CA GLN A 85 -1.42 11.78 -9.49
C GLN A 85 0.02 12.28 -9.39
N GLN A 86 0.27 13.49 -9.86
CA GLN A 86 1.57 14.14 -9.72
C GLN A 86 1.78 14.56 -8.26
N ILE A 87 2.86 14.12 -7.67
CA ILE A 87 3.22 14.46 -6.29
C ILE A 87 4.48 15.31 -6.29
N ASP A 88 4.33 16.57 -5.86
CA ASP A 88 5.46 17.44 -5.58
C ASP A 88 5.98 17.17 -4.16
N LEU A 89 7.01 16.33 -4.06
CA LEU A 89 7.58 15.93 -2.77
C LEU A 89 8.07 17.12 -1.93
N LYS A 90 8.44 18.24 -2.57
CA LYS A 90 8.90 19.43 -1.86
C LYS A 90 7.77 20.15 -1.13
N ASN A 91 6.56 20.11 -1.66
CA ASN A 91 5.43 20.90 -1.16
C ASN A 91 4.31 20.04 -0.55
N ILE A 92 4.23 18.73 -0.86
CA ILE A 92 3.16 17.86 -0.36
C ILE A 92 3.03 17.86 1.17
N HIS A 93 4.12 18.13 1.87
CA HIS A 93 4.14 18.23 3.33
C HIS A 93 3.15 19.28 3.88
N LEU A 94 2.86 20.32 3.11
CA LEU A 94 1.87 21.35 3.47
C LEU A 94 0.45 20.76 3.49
N ASN A 95 0.10 19.97 2.47
CA ASN A 95 -1.20 19.28 2.39
C ASN A 95 -1.37 18.27 3.53
N LEU A 96 -0.28 17.60 3.93
CA LEU A 96 -0.30 16.61 4.99
C LEU A 96 -0.14 17.21 6.40
N ALA A 97 0.13 18.50 6.52
CA ALA A 97 0.43 19.18 7.77
C ALA A 97 1.56 18.49 8.57
N VAL A 98 2.63 18.12 7.89
CA VAL A 98 3.81 17.46 8.46
C VAL A 98 5.08 18.25 8.17
N GLY A 99 6.22 17.79 8.63
CA GLY A 99 7.52 18.37 8.29
C GLY A 99 7.93 18.01 6.86
N ARG A 100 9.03 18.61 6.37
CA ARG A 100 9.58 18.31 5.05
C ARG A 100 9.84 16.83 4.87
N LEU A 101 9.47 16.30 3.72
CA LEU A 101 9.46 14.88 3.43
C LEU A 101 10.63 14.44 2.55
N SER A 102 11.08 13.21 2.79
CA SER A 102 12.00 12.47 1.94
C SER A 102 11.54 11.02 1.86
N PHE A 103 11.99 10.28 0.85
CA PHE A 103 11.74 8.84 0.77
C PHE A 103 12.42 8.09 1.91
N GLY A 104 11.74 7.11 2.47
CA GLY A 104 12.32 6.16 3.42
C GLY A 104 13.23 5.16 2.71
N SER A 105 14.26 4.67 3.41
CA SER A 105 15.14 3.64 2.90
C SER A 105 14.45 2.25 2.88
N PRO A 106 14.95 1.29 2.08
CA PRO A 106 14.45 -0.08 2.10
C PRO A 106 14.52 -0.74 3.47
N GLU A 107 15.55 -0.46 4.25
CA GLU A 107 15.72 -0.99 5.62
C GLU A 107 14.64 -0.45 6.54
N ARG A 108 14.35 0.85 6.47
CA ARG A 108 13.27 1.47 7.26
C ARG A 108 11.89 1.02 6.80
N LEU A 109 11.72 0.78 5.51
CA LEU A 109 10.48 0.23 4.97
C LEU A 109 10.20 -1.15 5.58
N MET A 110 11.19 -2.02 5.63
CA MET A 110 11.07 -3.34 6.26
C MET A 110 10.81 -3.22 7.76
N GLU A 111 11.54 -2.37 8.47
CA GLU A 111 11.38 -2.16 9.90
C GLU A 111 9.99 -1.64 10.26
N ASN A 112 9.47 -0.65 9.52
CA ASN A 112 8.26 0.07 9.90
C ASN A 112 6.98 -0.46 9.24
N LEU A 113 7.07 -1.07 8.06
CA LEU A 113 5.92 -1.57 7.31
C LEU A 113 6.01 -3.08 6.98
N GLY A 114 7.14 -3.72 7.25
CA GLY A 114 7.30 -5.16 7.06
C GLY A 114 7.20 -5.63 5.61
N VAL A 115 7.55 -4.79 4.66
CA VAL A 115 7.51 -5.09 3.23
C VAL A 115 8.79 -4.65 2.53
N ARG A 116 9.04 -5.19 1.33
CA ARG A 116 10.15 -4.78 0.46
C ARG A 116 9.72 -3.73 -0.56
N PRO A 117 10.68 -2.97 -1.11
CA PRO A 117 10.41 -2.09 -2.25
C PRO A 117 9.66 -2.83 -3.37
N GLY A 118 8.65 -2.20 -3.94
CA GLY A 118 7.75 -2.78 -4.93
C GLY A 118 6.49 -3.44 -4.36
N ALA A 119 6.44 -3.68 -3.04
CA ALA A 119 5.27 -4.25 -2.36
C ALA A 119 4.65 -3.33 -1.30
N VAL A 120 4.96 -2.05 -1.33
CA VAL A 120 4.35 -1.06 -0.42
C VAL A 120 2.85 -1.01 -0.65
N THR A 121 2.07 -1.07 0.41
CA THR A 121 0.62 -1.29 0.36
C THR A 121 -0.07 -0.72 1.59
N PRO A 122 -1.35 -0.28 1.49
CA PRO A 122 -2.12 0.08 2.67
C PRO A 122 -2.24 -1.06 3.69
N LEU A 123 -2.19 -2.31 3.23
CA LEU A 123 -2.28 -3.49 4.11
C LEU A 123 -1.04 -3.64 5.02
N SER A 124 0.10 -3.04 4.65
CA SER A 124 1.29 -3.02 5.50
C SER A 124 1.11 -2.22 6.79
N MET A 125 0.02 -1.48 6.92
CA MET A 125 -0.34 -0.81 8.16
C MET A 125 -0.63 -1.78 9.32
N ILE A 126 -0.80 -3.08 9.04
CA ILE A 126 -0.85 -4.10 10.11
C ILE A 126 0.43 -4.12 10.94
N THR A 127 1.58 -3.90 10.31
CA THR A 127 2.87 -3.65 11.00
C THR A 127 3.01 -2.17 11.36
N GLY A 128 2.63 -1.29 10.43
CA GLY A 128 2.81 0.16 10.55
C GLY A 128 2.14 0.79 11.77
N VAL A 129 1.00 0.26 12.21
CA VAL A 129 0.29 0.78 13.37
C VAL A 129 1.12 0.63 14.65
N GLN A 130 1.83 -0.46 14.81
CA GLN A 130 2.71 -0.71 15.97
C GLN A 130 3.98 0.15 15.94
N MET A 131 4.37 0.59 14.74
CA MET A 131 5.53 1.44 14.49
C MET A 131 5.16 2.92 14.36
N GLU A 132 3.91 3.28 14.72
CA GLU A 132 3.39 4.64 14.68
C GLU A 132 3.49 5.31 13.29
N VAL A 133 3.43 4.50 12.23
CA VAL A 133 3.35 5.02 10.85
C VAL A 133 2.02 5.73 10.66
N ARG A 134 2.06 6.96 10.15
CA ARG A 134 0.85 7.74 9.85
C ARG A 134 0.38 7.42 8.42
N LEU A 135 -0.90 7.07 8.29
CA LEU A 135 -1.51 6.74 7.01
C LEU A 135 -2.29 7.94 6.47
N PHE A 136 -1.94 8.38 5.26
CA PHE A 136 -2.66 9.36 4.47
C PHE A 136 -3.17 8.73 3.18
N ILE A 137 -4.40 9.00 2.83
CA ILE A 137 -5.04 8.47 1.62
C ILE A 137 -5.67 9.61 0.84
N ASP A 138 -5.43 9.66 -0.45
CA ASP A 138 -6.07 10.58 -1.38
C ASP A 138 -7.60 10.42 -1.31
N SER A 139 -8.30 11.50 -1.00
CA SER A 139 -9.76 11.49 -0.83
C SER A 139 -10.51 11.14 -2.11
N ASN A 140 -9.93 11.32 -3.30
CA ASN A 140 -10.52 10.88 -4.55
C ASN A 140 -10.75 9.36 -4.60
N LEU A 141 -9.96 8.59 -3.88
CA LEU A 141 -10.11 7.13 -3.81
C LEU A 141 -11.41 6.69 -3.11
N LYS A 142 -12.06 7.55 -2.34
CA LYS A 142 -13.37 7.25 -1.75
C LYS A 142 -14.46 6.94 -2.78
N ASN A 143 -14.31 7.45 -4.00
CA ASN A 143 -15.28 7.28 -5.07
C ASN A 143 -15.07 6.00 -5.88
N CYS A 144 -13.99 5.25 -5.60
CA CYS A 144 -13.70 4.01 -6.31
C CYS A 144 -14.62 2.88 -5.87
N LYS A 145 -15.01 2.04 -6.83
CA LYS A 145 -15.75 0.79 -6.56
C LYS A 145 -14.83 -0.30 -6.02
N GLN A 146 -13.62 -0.35 -6.56
CA GLN A 146 -12.56 -1.27 -6.17
C GLN A 146 -11.24 -0.50 -6.06
N ILE A 147 -10.47 -0.79 -5.02
CA ILE A 147 -9.08 -0.35 -4.90
C ILE A 147 -8.20 -1.57 -5.01
N TYR A 148 -7.16 -1.50 -5.82
CA TYR A 148 -6.24 -2.61 -6.06
C TYR A 148 -5.00 -2.45 -5.21
N VAL A 149 -4.76 -3.44 -4.33
CA VAL A 149 -3.69 -3.42 -3.34
C VAL A 149 -2.85 -4.69 -3.40
N HIS A 150 -1.60 -4.61 -3.01
CA HIS A 150 -0.73 -5.77 -2.84
C HIS A 150 -0.91 -6.39 -1.45
N PRO A 151 -1.07 -7.71 -1.34
CA PRO A 151 -1.09 -8.38 -0.04
C PRO A 151 0.34 -8.67 0.45
N LEU A 152 1.12 -7.61 0.72
CA LEU A 152 2.50 -7.61 1.24
C LEU A 152 3.57 -8.16 0.28
N VAL A 153 3.18 -8.56 -0.92
CA VAL A 153 4.06 -9.07 -2.00
C VAL A 153 3.62 -8.48 -3.33
N ASN A 154 4.51 -8.43 -4.31
CA ASN A 154 4.27 -7.72 -5.57
C ASN A 154 3.85 -8.59 -6.76
N ASP A 155 3.64 -9.88 -6.55
CA ASP A 155 3.15 -10.85 -7.54
C ASP A 155 1.70 -11.29 -7.28
N ARG A 156 1.01 -10.59 -6.40
CA ARG A 156 -0.41 -10.74 -6.10
C ARG A 156 -1.07 -9.37 -6.01
N THR A 157 -2.28 -9.26 -6.52
CA THR A 157 -3.13 -8.06 -6.37
C THR A 157 -4.49 -8.43 -5.87
N LEU A 158 -4.97 -7.71 -4.87
CA LEU A 158 -6.32 -7.82 -4.35
C LEU A 158 -7.17 -6.65 -4.84
N GLY A 159 -8.39 -6.93 -5.29
CA GLY A 159 -9.41 -5.92 -5.47
C GLY A 159 -10.28 -5.86 -4.21
N MET A 160 -10.34 -4.70 -3.58
CA MET A 160 -11.11 -4.48 -2.35
C MET A 160 -12.01 -3.27 -2.52
N THR A 161 -13.20 -3.30 -1.94
CA THR A 161 -14.02 -2.09 -1.85
C THR A 161 -13.40 -1.10 -0.85
N VAL A 162 -13.75 0.17 -0.97
CA VAL A 162 -13.34 1.19 0.02
C VAL A 162 -13.84 0.81 1.42
N GLU A 163 -15.06 0.30 1.51
CA GLU A 163 -15.63 -0.20 2.76
C GLU A 163 -14.84 -1.39 3.32
N GLY A 164 -14.45 -2.35 2.48
CA GLY A 164 -13.62 -3.48 2.88
C GLY A 164 -12.27 -3.04 3.42
N LEU A 165 -11.63 -2.09 2.76
CA LEU A 165 -10.36 -1.53 3.20
C LEU A 165 -10.53 -0.76 4.54
N GLN A 166 -11.64 -0.02 4.71
CA GLN A 166 -11.94 0.64 5.97
C GLN A 166 -12.19 -0.35 7.10
N LYS A 167 -12.88 -1.47 6.83
CA LYS A 167 -13.03 -2.57 7.82
C LYS A 167 -11.68 -3.11 8.26
N PHE A 168 -10.75 -3.31 7.32
CA PHE A 168 -9.39 -3.71 7.64
C PHE A 168 -8.72 -2.72 8.59
N PHE A 169 -8.75 -1.42 8.27
CA PHE A 169 -8.16 -0.40 9.14
C PHE A 169 -8.80 -0.39 10.53
N ASN A 170 -10.11 -0.55 10.63
CA ASN A 170 -10.81 -0.62 11.91
C ASN A 170 -10.34 -1.84 12.73
N LYS A 171 -10.13 -2.99 12.11
CA LYS A 171 -9.64 -4.21 12.78
C LYS A 171 -8.26 -4.04 13.37
N ILE A 172 -7.37 -3.35 12.69
CA ILE A 172 -6.01 -3.07 13.16
C ILE A 172 -5.90 -1.74 13.93
N LYS A 173 -7.03 -1.07 14.20
CA LYS A 173 -7.10 0.20 14.94
C LYS A 173 -6.29 1.34 14.29
N VAL A 174 -6.28 1.40 12.98
CA VAL A 174 -5.72 2.49 12.20
C VAL A 174 -6.85 3.43 11.78
N GLN A 175 -6.62 4.72 11.93
CA GLN A 175 -7.49 5.75 11.38
C GLN A 175 -6.75 6.51 10.29
N PRO A 176 -7.08 6.28 9.01
CA PRO A 176 -6.44 7.00 7.93
C PRO A 176 -6.86 8.47 7.93
N THR A 177 -5.93 9.35 7.56
CA THR A 177 -6.24 10.74 7.25
C THR A 177 -6.49 10.84 5.75
N TRP A 178 -7.71 11.19 5.37
CA TRP A 178 -8.07 11.45 3.99
C TRP A 178 -7.69 12.88 3.63
N VAL A 179 -6.98 13.03 2.52
CA VAL A 179 -6.42 14.33 2.10
C VAL A 179 -6.77 14.64 0.65
N ASP A 180 -7.00 15.90 0.37
CA ASP A 180 -7.16 16.41 -0.99
C ASP A 180 -5.77 16.76 -1.54
N LEU A 181 -5.40 16.14 -2.66
CA LEU A 181 -4.08 16.29 -3.28
C LEU A 181 -4.17 17.02 -4.62
#